data_e23129e2681aea5113151da85be6963d
#
_entry.id   e23129e2681aea5113151da85be6963d
#
_cell.length_a   1.000
_cell.length_b   1.000
_cell.length_c   1.000
_cell.angle_alpha   90.00
_cell.angle_beta   90.00
_cell.angle_gamma   90.00
#
_symmetry.space_group_name_H-M   'P 1'
#
loop_
_entity.id
_entity.type
_entity.pdbx_description
1 polymer ?
#
loop_
_entity_poly.entity_id
_entity_poly.type
_entity_poly.pdbx_seq_one_letter_code
_entity_poly.pdbx_strand_id
1 'polypeptide(L)'
;MDWDLLHRAVTTIGKGVGTTLTLASVSLAIGFCLGLGLAVMRVSGNRLMSGFAEYYSAVFRGTPLLVQLFLFYYGLGQFDFVRDNPVLWWVIGGGMHCAIMALALNTAAYTSEILRGGLISIPAGLIEAAKAAGMSRALRFRRIEFPLAIRQALPAYGNEMVLVIKGTSLASTITVLEITGHAKRLMSQTYAIFEIFTIAGIFYLLINAALILAIRRIENRLTSPGR
;
A
#
# COMPACT_ATOMS: atom_id res chain seq x y z
N MET A 1 -10.89 1.94 34.71
CA MET A 1 -9.84 1.26 33.92
C MET A 1 -8.72 0.92 34.88
N ASP A 2 -8.37 -0.36 34.96
CA ASP A 2 -7.30 -0.84 35.82
C ASP A 2 -5.94 -0.39 35.24
N TRP A 3 -5.07 0.22 36.09
CA TRP A 3 -3.76 0.72 35.65
C TRP A 3 -2.85 -0.41 35.13
N ASP A 4 -2.93 -1.59 35.74
CA ASP A 4 -2.16 -2.77 35.33
C ASP A 4 -2.60 -3.26 33.94
N LEU A 5 -3.91 -3.26 33.67
CA LEU A 5 -4.43 -3.59 32.35
C LEU A 5 -3.98 -2.57 31.29
N LEU A 6 -4.03 -1.28 31.61
CA LEU A 6 -3.59 -0.22 30.70
C LEU A 6 -2.11 -0.38 30.34
N HIS A 7 -1.25 -0.52 31.34
CA HIS A 7 0.18 -0.71 31.14
C HIS A 7 0.47 -1.97 30.31
N ARG A 8 -0.18 -3.08 30.65
CA ARG A 8 -0.07 -4.36 29.91
C ARG A 8 -0.55 -4.23 28.46
N ALA A 9 -1.63 -3.50 28.22
CA ALA A 9 -2.18 -3.29 26.88
C ALA A 9 -1.23 -2.44 26.02
N VAL A 10 -0.75 -1.30 26.54
CA VAL A 10 0.18 -0.42 25.82
C VAL A 10 1.47 -1.16 25.46
N THR A 11 2.06 -1.89 26.41
CA THR A 11 3.30 -2.63 26.18
C THR A 11 3.13 -3.80 25.22
N THR A 12 2.03 -4.54 25.31
CA THR A 12 1.78 -5.71 24.45
C THR A 12 1.42 -5.30 23.03
N ILE A 13 0.50 -4.36 22.87
CA ILE A 13 0.05 -3.87 21.55
C ILE A 13 1.17 -3.09 20.87
N GLY A 14 1.98 -2.35 21.64
CA GLY A 14 3.14 -1.61 21.13
C GLY A 14 4.18 -2.50 20.43
N LYS A 15 4.31 -3.79 20.81
CA LYS A 15 5.16 -4.76 20.12
C LYS A 15 4.75 -4.99 18.65
N GLY A 16 3.47 -4.80 18.35
CA GLY A 16 2.94 -4.93 16.99
C GLY A 16 3.28 -3.77 16.06
N VAL A 17 3.72 -2.62 16.59
CA VAL A 17 4.04 -1.43 15.78
C VAL A 17 5.11 -1.73 14.72
N GLY A 18 6.19 -2.40 15.11
CA GLY A 18 7.25 -2.80 14.18
C GLY A 18 6.73 -3.67 13.03
N THR A 19 5.89 -4.67 13.34
CA THR A 19 5.28 -5.56 12.34
C THR A 19 4.35 -4.78 11.41
N THR A 20 3.50 -3.89 11.95
CA THR A 20 2.61 -3.02 11.17
C THR A 20 3.41 -2.15 10.19
N LEU A 21 4.47 -1.49 10.66
CA LEU A 21 5.31 -0.64 9.83
C LEU A 21 6.08 -1.43 8.77
N THR A 22 6.56 -2.63 9.09
CA THR A 22 7.22 -3.52 8.12
C THR A 22 6.24 -3.96 7.04
N LEU A 23 5.04 -4.44 7.42
CA LEU A 23 3.98 -4.79 6.47
C LEU A 23 3.68 -3.62 5.53
N ALA A 24 3.43 -2.44 6.08
CA ALA A 24 3.07 -1.27 5.30
C ALA A 24 4.21 -0.83 4.38
N SER A 25 5.43 -0.66 4.90
CA SER A 25 6.56 -0.14 4.13
C SER A 25 6.99 -1.08 3.00
N VAL A 26 7.08 -2.38 3.26
CA VAL A 26 7.46 -3.37 2.24
C VAL A 26 6.37 -3.48 1.17
N SER A 27 5.09 -3.56 1.58
CA SER A 27 3.98 -3.62 0.64
C SER A 27 3.86 -2.37 -0.22
N LEU A 28 4.06 -1.18 0.36
CA LEU A 28 4.06 0.09 -0.37
C LEU A 28 5.23 0.16 -1.36
N ALA A 29 6.43 -0.28 -0.98
CA ALA A 29 7.59 -0.28 -1.87
C ALA A 29 7.37 -1.19 -3.08
N ILE A 30 6.96 -2.44 -2.86
CA ILE A 30 6.65 -3.40 -3.93
C ILE A 30 5.47 -2.89 -4.76
N GLY A 31 4.40 -2.46 -4.10
CA GLY A 31 3.19 -1.96 -4.75
C GLY A 31 3.43 -0.71 -5.59
N PHE A 32 4.32 0.19 -5.15
CA PHE A 32 4.73 1.36 -5.94
C PHE A 32 5.48 0.95 -7.20
N CYS A 33 6.45 0.05 -7.11
CA CYS A 33 7.20 -0.44 -8.27
C CYS A 33 6.28 -1.12 -9.29
N LEU A 34 5.40 -2.02 -8.83
CA LEU A 34 4.42 -2.69 -9.69
C LEU A 34 3.40 -1.70 -10.26
N GLY A 35 2.87 -0.80 -9.43
CA GLY A 35 1.91 0.22 -9.83
C GLY A 35 2.47 1.19 -10.87
N LEU A 36 3.76 1.57 -10.74
CA LEU A 36 4.44 2.37 -11.75
C LEU A 36 4.53 1.63 -13.09
N GLY A 37 4.91 0.35 -13.07
CA GLY A 37 4.91 -0.49 -14.27
C GLY A 37 3.55 -0.55 -14.94
N LEU A 38 2.49 -0.81 -14.17
CA LEU A 38 1.10 -0.83 -14.65
C LEU A 38 0.67 0.53 -15.20
N ALA A 39 1.02 1.65 -14.54
CA ALA A 39 0.70 2.99 -15.02
C ALA A 39 1.37 3.28 -16.37
N VAL A 40 2.64 2.90 -16.54
CA VAL A 40 3.37 3.03 -17.82
C VAL A 40 2.71 2.16 -18.91
N MET A 41 2.29 0.94 -18.58
CA MET A 41 1.55 0.08 -19.51
C MET A 41 0.24 0.74 -19.97
N ARG A 42 -0.48 1.39 -19.07
CA ARG A 42 -1.75 2.11 -19.37
C ARG A 42 -1.57 3.26 -20.36
N VAL A 43 -0.43 3.96 -20.35
CA VAL A 43 -0.14 5.10 -21.23
C VAL A 43 0.76 4.74 -22.41
N SER A 44 1.11 3.47 -22.60
CA SER A 44 2.04 3.02 -23.65
C SER A 44 1.53 3.14 -25.08
N GLY A 45 0.21 3.23 -25.27
CA GLY A 45 -0.43 3.17 -26.59
C GLY A 45 -0.59 1.73 -27.14
N ASN A 46 -0.03 0.72 -26.47
CA ASN A 46 -0.24 -0.67 -26.84
C ASN A 46 -1.53 -1.20 -26.19
N ARG A 47 -2.51 -1.60 -27.00
CA ARG A 47 -3.84 -2.04 -26.53
C ARG A 47 -3.78 -3.27 -25.62
N LEU A 48 -2.88 -4.22 -25.89
CA LEU A 48 -2.76 -5.42 -25.05
C LEU A 48 -2.19 -5.08 -23.68
N MET A 49 -1.12 -4.29 -23.61
CA MET A 49 -0.53 -3.86 -22.33
C MET A 49 -1.50 -3.00 -21.52
N SER A 50 -2.15 -2.04 -22.18
CA SER A 50 -3.14 -1.18 -21.51
C SER A 50 -4.34 -2.00 -21.01
N GLY A 51 -4.86 -2.94 -21.82
CA GLY A 51 -5.95 -3.83 -21.44
C GLY A 51 -5.61 -4.73 -20.26
N PHE A 52 -4.40 -5.31 -20.24
CA PHE A 52 -3.94 -6.11 -19.10
C PHE A 52 -3.88 -5.28 -17.81
N ALA A 53 -3.27 -4.08 -17.85
CA ALA A 53 -3.15 -3.23 -16.69
C ALA A 53 -4.53 -2.73 -16.20
N GLU A 54 -5.48 -2.49 -17.12
CA GLU A 54 -6.86 -2.15 -16.79
C GLU A 54 -7.59 -3.29 -16.11
N TYR A 55 -7.52 -4.48 -16.66
CA TYR A 55 -8.12 -5.67 -16.09
C TYR A 55 -7.54 -5.97 -14.68
N TYR A 56 -6.22 -5.92 -14.55
CA TYR A 56 -5.56 -6.06 -13.25
C TYR A 56 -6.11 -5.06 -12.23
N SER A 57 -6.12 -3.79 -12.58
CA SER A 57 -6.63 -2.74 -11.69
C SER A 57 -8.10 -2.94 -11.36
N ALA A 58 -8.93 -3.36 -12.31
CA ALA A 58 -10.34 -3.62 -12.08
C ALA A 58 -10.55 -4.79 -11.11
N VAL A 59 -9.82 -5.89 -11.25
CA VAL A 59 -9.92 -7.07 -10.38
C VAL A 59 -9.50 -6.73 -8.95
N PHE A 60 -8.30 -6.16 -8.77
CA PHE A 60 -7.78 -5.91 -7.41
C PHE A 60 -8.50 -4.79 -6.68
N ARG A 61 -8.99 -3.77 -7.37
CA ARG A 61 -9.81 -2.70 -6.77
C ARG A 61 -11.26 -3.08 -6.60
N GLY A 62 -11.77 -4.00 -7.42
CA GLY A 62 -13.15 -4.48 -7.37
C GLY A 62 -13.39 -5.61 -6.37
N THR A 63 -12.35 -6.17 -5.77
CA THR A 63 -12.45 -7.25 -4.78
C THR A 63 -11.99 -6.79 -3.40
N PRO A 64 -12.63 -7.25 -2.30
CA PRO A 64 -12.22 -6.90 -0.95
C PRO A 64 -10.82 -7.41 -0.61
N LEU A 65 -9.97 -6.57 -0.02
CA LEU A 65 -8.62 -6.95 0.40
C LEU A 65 -8.60 -8.18 1.33
N LEU A 66 -9.59 -8.30 2.22
CA LEU A 66 -9.71 -9.47 3.10
C LEU A 66 -9.87 -10.78 2.31
N VAL A 67 -10.67 -10.76 1.24
CA VAL A 67 -10.87 -11.93 0.37
C VAL A 67 -9.58 -12.28 -0.36
N GLN A 68 -8.85 -11.28 -0.88
CA GLN A 68 -7.55 -11.48 -1.50
C GLN A 68 -6.57 -12.13 -0.52
N LEU A 69 -6.54 -11.64 0.71
CA LEU A 69 -5.70 -12.16 1.79
C LEU A 69 -5.98 -13.64 2.08
N PHE A 70 -7.26 -14.01 2.17
CA PHE A 70 -7.68 -15.40 2.38
C PHE A 70 -7.37 -16.30 1.19
N LEU A 71 -7.52 -15.81 -0.04
CA LEU A 71 -7.13 -16.56 -1.24
C LEU A 71 -5.64 -16.85 -1.27
N PHE A 72 -4.79 -15.89 -0.90
CA PHE A 72 -3.35 -16.12 -0.84
C PHE A 72 -2.96 -17.06 0.31
N TYR A 73 -3.51 -16.88 1.48
CA TYR A 73 -3.09 -17.64 2.66
C TYR A 73 -3.69 -19.05 2.71
N TYR A 74 -4.99 -19.17 2.45
CA TYR A 74 -5.69 -20.47 2.51
C TYR A 74 -5.87 -21.14 1.15
N GLY A 75 -5.93 -20.35 0.07
CA GLY A 75 -6.25 -20.86 -1.27
C GLY A 75 -5.02 -21.40 -1.99
N LEU A 76 -3.94 -20.61 -2.12
CA LEU A 76 -2.78 -21.01 -2.91
C LEU A 76 -2.06 -22.24 -2.33
N GLY A 77 -2.04 -22.40 -1.02
CA GLY A 77 -1.44 -23.57 -0.36
C GLY A 77 -2.17 -24.89 -0.61
N GLN A 78 -3.34 -24.89 -1.26
CA GLN A 78 -4.06 -26.12 -1.61
C GLN A 78 -3.51 -26.79 -2.88
N PHE A 79 -2.78 -26.05 -3.71
CA PHE A 79 -2.22 -26.59 -4.95
C PHE A 79 -0.89 -27.29 -4.70
N ASP A 80 -0.76 -28.55 -5.10
CA ASP A 80 0.46 -29.36 -4.89
C ASP A 80 1.68 -28.72 -5.53
N PHE A 81 1.54 -28.18 -6.78
CA PHE A 81 2.66 -27.50 -7.45
C PHE A 81 3.20 -26.29 -6.69
N VAL A 82 2.40 -25.69 -5.84
CA VAL A 82 2.81 -24.56 -4.98
C VAL A 82 3.54 -25.07 -3.74
N ARG A 83 3.03 -26.13 -3.12
CA ARG A 83 3.65 -26.74 -1.93
C ARG A 83 4.98 -27.40 -2.25
N ASP A 84 5.06 -28.04 -3.40
CA ASP A 84 6.24 -28.79 -3.83
C ASP A 84 7.36 -27.90 -4.37
N ASN A 85 7.05 -26.64 -4.70
CA ASN A 85 8.03 -25.66 -5.15
C ASN A 85 8.56 -24.83 -3.97
N PRO A 86 9.86 -24.98 -3.59
CA PRO A 86 10.41 -24.28 -2.43
C PRO A 86 10.31 -22.75 -2.51
N VAL A 87 10.43 -22.18 -3.71
CA VAL A 87 10.37 -20.72 -3.91
C VAL A 87 8.93 -20.21 -3.71
N LEU A 88 7.96 -20.89 -4.31
CA LEU A 88 6.55 -20.53 -4.15
C LEU A 88 6.11 -20.73 -2.69
N TRP A 89 6.52 -21.83 -2.07
CA TRP A 89 6.22 -22.09 -0.65
C TRP A 89 6.86 -21.05 0.27
N TRP A 90 8.09 -20.62 -0.01
CA TRP A 90 8.70 -19.53 0.77
C TRP A 90 7.88 -18.24 0.70
N VAL A 91 7.30 -17.92 -0.47
CA VAL A 91 6.48 -16.70 -0.66
C VAL A 91 5.14 -16.80 0.07
N ILE A 92 4.49 -17.96 0.08
CA ILE A 92 3.10 -18.09 0.58
C ILE A 92 2.94 -18.96 1.82
N GLY A 93 3.97 -19.68 2.26
CA GLY A 93 3.90 -20.57 3.42
C GLY A 93 3.81 -19.84 4.77
N GLY A 94 4.01 -18.52 4.80
CA GLY A 94 3.96 -17.71 6.01
C GLY A 94 2.94 -16.58 5.93
N GLY A 95 2.18 -16.36 7.02
CA GLY A 95 1.18 -15.30 7.09
C GLY A 95 1.74 -13.91 6.79
N MET A 96 2.98 -13.61 7.21
CA MET A 96 3.65 -12.34 6.92
C MET A 96 3.88 -12.12 5.43
N HIS A 97 4.37 -13.13 4.71
CA HIS A 97 4.62 -13.05 3.27
C HIS A 97 3.31 -12.94 2.48
N CYS A 98 2.29 -13.74 2.84
CA CYS A 98 0.96 -13.64 2.26
C CYS A 98 0.36 -12.25 2.46
N ALA A 99 0.50 -11.66 3.65
CA ALA A 99 0.01 -10.32 3.93
C ALA A 99 0.72 -9.26 3.08
N ILE A 100 2.06 -9.32 2.99
CA ILE A 100 2.83 -8.40 2.14
C ILE A 100 2.41 -8.54 0.68
N MET A 101 2.27 -9.76 0.17
CA MET A 101 1.87 -10.00 -1.22
C MET A 101 0.46 -9.46 -1.51
N ALA A 102 -0.52 -9.78 -0.67
CA ALA A 102 -1.89 -9.30 -0.85
C ALA A 102 -1.96 -7.77 -0.82
N LEU A 103 -1.34 -7.14 0.18
CA LEU A 103 -1.26 -5.69 0.30
C LEU A 103 -0.52 -5.05 -0.88
N ALA A 104 0.62 -5.62 -1.30
CA ALA A 104 1.41 -5.09 -2.41
C ALA A 104 0.67 -5.16 -3.74
N LEU A 105 0.03 -6.29 -4.05
CA LEU A 105 -0.76 -6.44 -5.28
C LEU A 105 -2.00 -5.54 -5.27
N ASN A 106 -2.66 -5.41 -4.12
CA ASN A 106 -3.80 -4.53 -3.97
C ASN A 106 -3.40 -3.05 -4.16
N THR A 107 -2.38 -2.57 -3.41
CA THR A 107 -1.94 -1.17 -3.53
C THR A 107 -1.30 -0.88 -4.89
N ALA A 108 -0.70 -1.85 -5.60
CA ALA A 108 -0.22 -1.67 -6.97
C ALA A 108 -1.35 -1.25 -7.93
N ALA A 109 -2.55 -1.82 -7.77
CA ALA A 109 -3.72 -1.47 -8.56
C ALA A 109 -4.16 -0.02 -8.32
N TYR A 110 -4.24 0.40 -7.05
CA TYR A 110 -4.57 1.78 -6.70
C TYR A 110 -3.47 2.76 -7.14
N THR A 111 -2.22 2.43 -6.87
CA THR A 111 -1.05 3.24 -7.27
C THR A 111 -1.00 3.44 -8.78
N SER A 112 -1.32 2.41 -9.58
CA SER A 112 -1.33 2.52 -11.03
C SER A 112 -2.33 3.56 -11.53
N GLU A 113 -3.53 3.61 -10.95
CA GLU A 113 -4.56 4.58 -11.30
C GLU A 113 -4.23 6.00 -10.78
N ILE A 114 -3.64 6.10 -9.59
CA ILE A 114 -3.16 7.37 -9.04
C ILE A 114 -2.08 7.97 -9.94
N LEU A 115 -1.08 7.19 -10.34
CA LEU A 115 -0.02 7.64 -11.23
C LEU A 115 -0.54 7.95 -12.65
N ARG A 116 -1.45 7.12 -13.16
CA ARG A 116 -2.11 7.38 -14.44
C ARG A 116 -2.89 8.72 -14.41
N GLY A 117 -3.64 8.99 -13.33
CA GLY A 117 -4.32 10.25 -13.10
C GLY A 117 -3.36 11.44 -13.12
N GLY A 118 -2.21 11.30 -12.42
CA GLY A 118 -1.14 12.30 -12.45
C GLY A 118 -0.55 12.54 -13.84
N LEU A 119 -0.37 11.48 -14.65
CA LEU A 119 0.13 11.62 -16.02
C LEU A 119 -0.87 12.31 -16.95
N ILE A 120 -2.16 11.99 -16.83
CA ILE A 120 -3.21 12.58 -17.67
C ILE A 120 -3.47 14.06 -17.33
N SER A 121 -3.23 14.46 -16.09
CA SER A 121 -3.44 15.84 -15.63
C SER A 121 -2.39 16.85 -16.12
N ILE A 122 -1.33 16.37 -16.80
CA ILE A 122 -0.29 17.25 -17.36
C ILE A 122 -0.87 18.05 -18.53
N PRO A 123 -0.74 19.38 -18.54
CA PRO A 123 -1.24 20.20 -19.63
C PRO A 123 -0.62 19.80 -20.99
N ALA A 124 -1.47 19.61 -22.01
CA ALA A 124 -1.03 19.19 -23.35
C ALA A 124 0.00 20.15 -23.95
N GLY A 125 -0.13 21.46 -23.70
CA GLY A 125 0.81 22.48 -24.18
C GLY A 125 2.24 22.27 -23.69
N LEU A 126 2.46 21.74 -22.48
CA LEU A 126 3.81 21.39 -21.99
C LEU A 126 4.41 20.23 -22.78
N ILE A 127 3.57 19.25 -23.12
CA ILE A 127 3.99 18.09 -23.92
C ILE A 127 4.34 18.53 -25.34
N GLU A 128 3.51 19.42 -25.94
CA GLU A 128 3.73 19.97 -27.28
C GLU A 128 4.98 20.85 -27.34
N ALA A 129 5.18 21.74 -26.36
CA ALA A 129 6.40 22.55 -26.26
C ALA A 129 7.66 21.69 -26.16
N ALA A 130 7.61 20.61 -25.38
CA ALA A 130 8.73 19.68 -25.25
C ALA A 130 9.01 18.93 -26.56
N LYS A 131 7.97 18.59 -27.34
CA LYS A 131 8.12 18.01 -28.67
C LYS A 131 8.74 19.03 -29.67
N ALA A 132 8.27 20.26 -29.64
CA ALA A 132 8.81 21.34 -30.47
C ALA A 132 10.28 21.64 -30.17
N ALA A 133 10.71 21.48 -28.91
CA ALA A 133 12.10 21.56 -28.48
C ALA A 133 12.94 20.32 -28.86
N GLY A 134 12.42 19.38 -29.65
CA GLY A 134 13.14 18.19 -30.13
C GLY A 134 13.35 17.11 -29.08
N MET A 135 12.64 17.13 -27.95
CA MET A 135 12.80 16.11 -26.92
C MET A 135 12.28 14.74 -27.37
N SER A 136 13.13 13.71 -27.25
CA SER A 136 12.69 12.34 -27.47
C SER A 136 11.63 11.93 -26.42
N ARG A 137 10.82 10.91 -26.73
CA ARG A 137 9.76 10.41 -25.84
C ARG A 137 10.31 10.03 -24.45
N ALA A 138 11.46 9.35 -24.39
CA ALA A 138 12.09 8.95 -23.13
C ALA A 138 12.60 10.16 -22.32
N LEU A 139 13.24 11.12 -23.00
CA LEU A 139 13.75 12.34 -22.35
C LEU A 139 12.61 13.19 -21.78
N ARG A 140 11.53 13.38 -22.56
CA ARG A 140 10.32 14.09 -22.16
C ARG A 140 9.66 13.42 -20.96
N PHE A 141 9.47 12.09 -21.01
CA PHE A 141 8.90 11.34 -19.90
C PHE A 141 9.73 11.54 -18.63
N ARG A 142 11.05 11.34 -18.71
CA ARG A 142 11.95 11.41 -17.54
C ARG A 142 12.06 12.82 -16.96
N ARG A 143 12.10 13.86 -17.80
CA ARG A 143 12.38 15.25 -17.35
C ARG A 143 11.13 16.10 -17.09
N ILE A 144 10.02 15.79 -17.74
CA ILE A 144 8.81 16.61 -17.70
C ILE A 144 7.62 15.81 -17.15
N GLU A 145 7.23 14.73 -17.86
CA GLU A 145 5.98 14.06 -17.56
C GLU A 145 6.02 13.37 -16.20
N PHE A 146 7.03 12.56 -15.93
CA PHE A 146 7.14 11.79 -14.69
C PHE A 146 7.30 12.68 -13.43
N PRO A 147 8.18 13.69 -13.37
CA PRO A 147 8.27 14.59 -12.22
C PRO A 147 7.00 15.37 -11.94
N LEU A 148 6.29 15.84 -12.98
CA LEU A 148 5.03 16.53 -12.82
C LEU A 148 3.92 15.58 -12.37
N ALA A 149 3.84 14.39 -12.97
CA ALA A 149 2.87 13.37 -12.60
C ALA A 149 3.00 12.96 -11.12
N ILE A 150 4.23 12.75 -10.64
CA ILE A 150 4.49 12.43 -9.22
C ILE A 150 4.00 13.55 -8.30
N ARG A 151 4.29 14.81 -8.63
CA ARG A 151 3.81 15.96 -7.82
C ARG A 151 2.29 15.99 -7.74
N GLN A 152 1.60 15.74 -8.84
CA GLN A 152 0.15 15.71 -8.89
C GLN A 152 -0.47 14.48 -8.22
N ALA A 153 0.22 13.35 -8.30
CA ALA A 153 -0.21 12.09 -7.69
C ALA A 153 0.02 12.04 -6.16
N LEU A 154 0.96 12.85 -5.64
CA LEU A 154 1.42 12.76 -4.26
C LEU A 154 0.31 12.84 -3.20
N PRO A 155 -0.67 13.77 -3.26
CA PRO A 155 -1.74 13.83 -2.26
C PRO A 155 -2.61 12.56 -2.26
N ALA A 156 -2.95 12.04 -3.46
CA ALA A 156 -3.73 10.80 -3.59
C ALA A 156 -2.92 9.59 -3.12
N TYR A 157 -1.62 9.53 -3.43
CA TYR A 157 -0.74 8.48 -2.97
C TYR A 157 -0.53 8.52 -1.46
N GLY A 158 -0.47 9.71 -0.87
CA GLY A 158 -0.44 9.89 0.58
C GLY A 158 -1.67 9.29 1.27
N ASN A 159 -2.86 9.48 0.69
CA ASN A 159 -4.07 8.83 1.20
C ASN A 159 -4.02 7.30 1.05
N GLU A 160 -3.49 6.79 -0.07
CA GLU A 160 -3.28 5.35 -0.27
C GLU A 160 -2.35 4.76 0.79
N MET A 161 -1.25 5.44 1.15
CA MET A 161 -0.35 5.01 2.23
C MET A 161 -1.09 4.85 3.56
N VAL A 162 -1.99 5.78 3.90
CA VAL A 162 -2.85 5.70 5.11
C VAL A 162 -3.78 4.48 5.03
N LEU A 163 -4.36 4.21 3.86
CA LEU A 163 -5.24 3.04 3.65
C LEU A 163 -4.47 1.73 3.80
N VAL A 164 -3.23 1.65 3.28
CA VAL A 164 -2.38 0.47 3.44
C VAL A 164 -2.04 0.23 4.91
N ILE A 165 -1.66 1.26 5.69
CA ILE A 165 -1.41 1.11 7.13
C ILE A 165 -2.65 0.57 7.85
N LYS A 166 -3.83 1.10 7.56
CA LYS A 166 -5.09 0.57 8.12
C LYS A 166 -5.36 -0.87 7.64
N GLY A 167 -5.07 -1.15 6.39
CA GLY A 167 -5.22 -2.48 5.78
C GLY A 167 -4.35 -3.55 6.42
N THR A 168 -3.19 -3.19 7.02
CA THR A 168 -2.36 -4.16 7.74
C THR A 168 -3.10 -4.85 8.88
N SER A 169 -4.11 -4.21 9.47
CA SER A 169 -4.96 -4.79 10.54
C SER A 169 -5.64 -6.10 10.11
N LEU A 170 -5.92 -6.26 8.81
CA LEU A 170 -6.51 -7.49 8.27
C LEU A 170 -5.54 -8.68 8.34
N ALA A 171 -4.22 -8.45 8.39
CA ALA A 171 -3.23 -9.51 8.54
C ALA A 171 -3.37 -10.27 9.87
N SER A 172 -4.00 -9.66 10.88
CA SER A 172 -4.38 -10.34 12.12
C SER A 172 -5.31 -11.53 11.92
N THR A 173 -6.00 -11.62 10.79
CA THR A 173 -6.92 -12.74 10.48
C THR A 173 -6.18 -13.96 9.93
N ILE A 174 -4.92 -13.80 9.54
CA ILE A 174 -4.04 -14.85 9.01
C ILE A 174 -2.78 -15.02 9.86
N THR A 175 -2.96 -15.03 11.17
CA THR A 175 -1.93 -15.33 12.20
C THR A 175 -0.82 -14.28 12.40
N VAL A 176 -0.86 -13.13 11.74
CA VAL A 176 0.16 -12.09 11.91
C VAL A 176 -0.09 -11.28 13.18
N LEU A 177 0.93 -11.19 14.03
CA LEU A 177 0.89 -10.40 15.27
C LEU A 177 1.40 -8.97 15.03
N GLU A 178 0.60 -8.19 14.32
CA GLU A 178 0.70 -6.75 14.22
C GLU A 178 -0.14 -6.08 15.34
N ILE A 179 -0.38 -4.78 15.32
CA ILE A 179 -1.13 -4.07 16.36
C ILE A 179 -2.46 -4.75 16.71
N THR A 180 -3.31 -5.04 15.70
CA THR A 180 -4.61 -5.69 15.90
C THR A 180 -4.48 -7.14 16.33
N GLY A 181 -3.47 -7.87 15.84
CA GLY A 181 -3.19 -9.24 16.23
C GLY A 181 -2.83 -9.35 17.71
N HIS A 182 -1.98 -8.46 18.22
CA HIS A 182 -1.66 -8.36 19.63
C HIS A 182 -2.89 -7.95 20.47
N ALA A 183 -3.69 -7.01 19.97
CA ALA A 183 -4.93 -6.60 20.64
C ALA A 183 -5.93 -7.77 20.76
N LYS A 184 -6.17 -8.53 19.69
CA LYS A 184 -7.02 -9.72 19.71
C LYS A 184 -6.54 -10.77 20.71
N ARG A 185 -5.23 -11.03 20.73
CA ARG A 185 -4.63 -12.00 21.67
C ARG A 185 -4.80 -11.55 23.12
N LEU A 186 -4.62 -10.27 23.41
CA LEU A 186 -4.82 -9.75 24.77
C LEU A 186 -6.29 -9.74 25.16
N MET A 187 -7.17 -9.35 24.26
CA MET A 187 -8.63 -9.35 24.45
C MET A 187 -9.14 -10.75 24.81
N SER A 188 -8.64 -11.81 24.15
CA SER A 188 -9.05 -13.20 24.47
C SER A 188 -8.62 -13.68 25.88
N GLN A 189 -7.65 -13.01 26.51
CA GLN A 189 -7.18 -13.32 27.86
C GLN A 189 -7.89 -12.50 28.95
N THR A 190 -8.34 -11.29 28.62
CA THR A 190 -8.81 -10.31 29.60
C THR A 190 -10.30 -9.99 29.47
N TYR A 191 -10.91 -10.29 28.30
CA TYR A 191 -12.28 -9.94 27.95
C TYR A 191 -12.58 -8.42 27.97
N ALA A 192 -11.57 -7.57 28.12
CA ALA A 192 -11.66 -6.11 28.14
C ALA A 192 -11.64 -5.55 26.71
N ILE A 193 -12.72 -5.77 25.95
CA ILE A 193 -12.78 -5.50 24.50
C ILE A 193 -12.61 -4.00 24.22
N PHE A 194 -13.40 -3.17 24.89
CA PHE A 194 -13.45 -1.72 24.63
C PHE A 194 -12.10 -1.05 24.91
N GLU A 195 -11.50 -1.32 26.06
CA GLU A 195 -10.23 -0.74 26.49
C GLU A 195 -9.09 -1.11 25.53
N ILE A 196 -8.99 -2.40 25.18
CA ILE A 196 -7.90 -2.92 24.34
C ILE A 196 -7.99 -2.37 22.92
N PHE A 197 -9.18 -2.39 22.30
CA PHE A 197 -9.31 -1.87 20.94
C PHE A 197 -9.25 -0.34 20.88
N THR A 198 -9.61 0.37 21.97
CA THR A 198 -9.36 1.82 22.07
C THR A 198 -7.86 2.11 22.03
N ILE A 199 -7.04 1.36 22.77
CA ILE A 199 -5.58 1.51 22.76
C ILE A 199 -5.01 1.16 21.38
N ALA A 200 -5.45 0.08 20.75
CA ALA A 200 -5.05 -0.26 19.39
C ALA A 200 -5.41 0.86 18.39
N GLY A 201 -6.61 1.43 18.51
CA GLY A 201 -7.05 2.58 17.71
C GLY A 201 -6.16 3.81 17.89
N ILE A 202 -5.72 4.08 19.12
CA ILE A 202 -4.78 5.18 19.42
C ILE A 202 -3.43 4.94 18.72
N PHE A 203 -2.87 3.73 18.75
CA PHE A 203 -1.64 3.43 18.03
C PHE A 203 -1.77 3.68 16.53
N TYR A 204 -2.84 3.20 15.89
CA TYR A 204 -3.10 3.47 14.48
C TYR A 204 -3.28 4.96 14.19
N LEU A 205 -3.98 5.69 15.08
CA LEU A 205 -4.17 7.13 14.95
C LEU A 205 -2.83 7.88 14.98
N LEU A 206 -1.95 7.53 15.92
CA LEU A 206 -0.64 8.17 16.06
C LEU A 206 0.25 7.89 14.85
N ILE A 207 0.30 6.64 14.37
CA ILE A 207 1.06 6.27 13.17
C ILE A 207 0.55 7.03 11.95
N ASN A 208 -0.76 7.05 11.73
CA ASN A 208 -1.35 7.75 10.59
C ASN A 208 -1.18 9.27 10.70
N ALA A 209 -1.29 9.85 11.90
CA ALA A 209 -1.05 11.28 12.11
C ALA A 209 0.41 11.65 11.78
N ALA A 210 1.38 10.85 12.23
CA ALA A 210 2.79 11.05 11.91
C ALA A 210 3.04 10.95 10.38
N LEU A 211 2.45 9.96 9.71
CA LEU A 211 2.53 9.80 8.26
C LEU A 211 1.94 11.01 7.52
N ILE A 212 0.73 11.43 7.87
CA ILE A 212 0.05 12.57 7.25
C ILE A 212 0.88 13.86 7.41
N LEU A 213 1.46 14.08 8.59
CA LEU A 213 2.33 15.24 8.82
C LEU A 213 3.60 15.18 7.96
N ALA A 214 4.20 13.99 7.79
CA ALA A 214 5.36 13.79 6.92
C ALA A 214 5.00 14.07 5.44
N ILE A 215 3.88 13.54 4.96
CA ILE A 215 3.42 13.75 3.58
C ILE A 215 3.14 15.24 3.32
N ARG A 216 2.42 15.92 4.20
CA ARG A 216 2.14 17.36 4.07
C ARG A 216 3.43 18.21 4.00
N ARG A 217 4.48 17.82 4.77
CA ARG A 217 5.77 18.51 4.67
C ARG A 217 6.44 18.33 3.30
N ILE A 218 6.34 17.13 2.72
CA ILE A 218 6.86 16.82 1.39
C ILE A 218 6.07 17.58 0.33
N GLU A 219 4.74 17.57 0.39
CA GLU A 219 3.85 18.31 -0.50
C GLU A 219 4.18 19.80 -0.51
N ASN A 220 4.28 20.42 0.67
CA ASN A 220 4.61 21.84 0.79
C ASN A 220 5.97 22.19 0.18
N ARG A 221 6.96 21.29 0.24
CA ARG A 221 8.28 21.51 -0.39
C ARG A 221 8.24 21.36 -1.91
N LEU A 222 7.37 20.50 -2.43
CA LEU A 222 7.28 20.24 -3.87
C LEU A 222 6.34 21.20 -4.60
N THR A 223 5.34 21.74 -3.90
CA THR A 223 4.34 22.67 -4.47
C THR A 223 4.68 24.14 -4.26
N SER A 224 5.60 24.47 -3.34
CA SER A 224 6.06 25.86 -3.21
C SER A 224 6.73 26.28 -4.51
N PRO A 225 6.22 27.35 -5.22
CA PRO A 225 6.93 27.94 -6.33
C PRO A 225 8.25 28.44 -5.77
N GLY A 226 9.36 28.09 -6.41
CA GLY A 226 10.68 28.54 -5.99
C GLY A 226 10.70 30.08 -5.81
N ARG A 227 11.10 30.52 -4.60
CA ARG A 227 11.55 31.88 -4.37
C ARG A 227 12.82 32.13 -5.15
#